data_3ff6fc408889196657ee053a75670671
#
_entry.id   3ff6fc408889196657ee053a75670671
#
_cell.length_a   1.000
_cell.length_b   1.000
_cell.length_c   1.000
_cell.angle_alpha   90.00
_cell.angle_beta   90.00
_cell.angle_gamma   90.00
#
_symmetry.space_group_name_H-M   'P 1'
#
loop_
_entity.id
_entity.type
_entity.pdbx_description
1 polymer ?
#
loop_
_entity_poly.entity_id
_entity_poly.type
_entity_poly.pdbx_seq_one_letter_code
_entity_poly.pdbx_strand_id
1 'polypeptide(L)'
;MSSSRRALLGAAGGVAALAATPAFAQREAPGRYPDPSIEVLDPSFNRYRLVLAAVERLATGFRWSEGPVWFGDQRCLIWSDIPSNKMMRWSETTGRVDVFREPSNNSNGNTRDRQGRLITCEHLTRRVTRTELDGRITVIADRYDGKRLNSPNDVVVKSDGSIWFTDPPFGILGFYEGERAEPELPTNLYRVAPDGRISVATGDVGRPNGLAFSPDERILYVVEAAATPRVIRAFDVGDDGRLSNSRVFHQCREGETPDGFRVDVDGNLWCGWGMGTPELDGVRVLNKDGAPIGHIRLPERCANVTFGGRFRNRLFMPASRSLYSLYVNTQGVAYG
;
A
#
# COMPACT_ATOMS: atom_id res chain seq x y z
N MET A 1 -64.05 6.66 57.53
CA MET A 1 -63.72 7.33 56.21
C MET A 1 -62.22 7.19 56.00
N SER A 2 -61.84 6.27 55.12
CA SER A 2 -60.48 5.84 54.87
C SER A 2 -59.80 6.64 53.74
N SER A 3 -58.71 7.27 54.01
CA SER A 3 -57.92 7.90 52.97
C SER A 3 -56.64 7.09 52.68
N SER A 4 -56.63 6.44 51.53
CA SER A 4 -55.53 5.66 51.00
C SER A 4 -54.40 6.60 50.49
N ARG A 5 -53.22 6.48 51.09
CA ARG A 5 -51.98 7.10 50.53
C ARG A 5 -51.31 6.10 49.58
N ARG A 6 -51.33 6.41 48.30
CA ARG A 6 -50.48 5.71 47.29
C ARG A 6 -49.05 6.28 47.34
N ALA A 7 -48.08 5.40 47.64
CA ALA A 7 -46.67 5.69 47.53
C ALA A 7 -46.23 5.51 46.05
N LEU A 8 -45.65 6.54 45.46
CA LEU A 8 -44.95 6.45 44.18
C LEU A 8 -43.50 5.97 44.46
N LEU A 9 -43.22 4.76 44.00
CA LEU A 9 -41.84 4.27 43.88
C LEU A 9 -41.23 4.82 42.57
N GLY A 10 -40.31 5.75 42.71
CA GLY A 10 -39.47 6.21 41.62
C GLY A 10 -38.35 5.19 41.35
N ALA A 11 -38.40 4.54 40.20
CA ALA A 11 -37.30 3.72 39.73
C ALA A 11 -36.22 4.64 39.11
N ALA A 12 -35.12 4.83 39.81
CA ALA A 12 -33.91 5.43 39.26
C ALA A 12 -33.20 4.40 38.37
N GLY A 13 -33.41 4.53 37.06
CA GLY A 13 -32.66 3.75 36.08
C GLY A 13 -31.24 4.30 35.96
N GLY A 14 -30.28 3.64 36.59
CA GLY A 14 -28.88 3.91 36.41
C GLY A 14 -28.45 3.46 35.01
N VAL A 15 -28.13 4.41 34.12
CA VAL A 15 -27.45 4.12 32.87
C VAL A 15 -26.00 3.80 33.21
N ALA A 16 -25.66 2.50 33.25
CA ALA A 16 -24.27 2.06 33.32
C ALA A 16 -23.62 2.39 31.96
N ALA A 17 -22.83 3.47 31.91
CA ALA A 17 -21.94 3.73 30.82
C ALA A 17 -20.87 2.62 30.79
N LEU A 18 -21.02 1.65 29.93
CA LEU A 18 -19.96 0.70 29.58
C LEU A 18 -18.80 1.52 28.96
N ALA A 19 -17.81 1.85 29.80
CA ALA A 19 -16.53 2.35 29.33
C ALA A 19 -15.94 1.25 28.45
N ALA A 20 -15.96 1.47 27.12
CA ALA A 20 -15.24 0.63 26.19
C ALA A 20 -13.75 0.76 26.55
N THR A 21 -13.21 -0.24 27.21
CA THR A 21 -11.75 -0.39 27.36
C THR A 21 -11.15 -0.33 25.97
N PRO A 22 -10.12 0.50 25.73
CA PRO A 22 -9.44 0.50 24.45
C PRO A 22 -8.93 -0.93 24.24
N ALA A 23 -9.40 -1.56 23.17
CA ALA A 23 -8.84 -2.83 22.71
C ALA A 23 -7.40 -2.49 22.28
N PHE A 24 -6.45 -2.63 23.20
CA PHE A 24 -5.07 -2.80 22.80
C PHE A 24 -5.09 -4.00 21.87
N ALA A 25 -4.69 -3.78 20.60
CA ALA A 25 -4.51 -4.88 19.66
C ALA A 25 -3.73 -5.96 20.41
N GLN A 26 -4.31 -7.16 20.54
CA GLN A 26 -3.60 -8.27 21.17
C GLN A 26 -2.41 -8.54 20.25
N ARG A 27 -1.24 -8.06 20.67
CA ARG A 27 0.02 -8.40 20.05
C ARG A 27 0.23 -9.89 20.34
N GLU A 28 -0.05 -10.73 19.37
CA GLU A 28 0.44 -12.09 19.41
C GLU A 28 1.96 -11.99 19.28
N ALA A 29 2.64 -12.01 20.42
CA ALA A 29 4.10 -12.05 20.44
C ALA A 29 4.57 -13.37 19.83
N PRO A 30 5.64 -13.37 19.03
CA PRO A 30 6.23 -14.61 18.54
C PRO A 30 6.64 -15.46 19.75
N GLY A 31 6.43 -16.78 19.65
CA GLY A 31 6.77 -17.70 20.74
C GLY A 31 8.26 -17.75 21.08
N ARG A 32 9.13 -17.15 20.24
CA ARG A 32 10.58 -17.06 20.45
C ARG A 32 11.23 -16.03 19.52
N TYR A 33 12.42 -15.57 19.91
CA TYR A 33 13.33 -14.77 19.07
C TYR A 33 14.54 -15.62 18.63
N PRO A 34 15.10 -15.39 17.44
CA PRO A 34 14.55 -14.56 16.36
C PRO A 34 13.19 -15.08 15.89
N ASP A 35 12.35 -14.16 15.39
CA ASP A 35 11.03 -14.52 14.85
C ASP A 35 11.17 -15.50 13.67
N PRO A 36 10.62 -16.72 13.76
CA PRO A 36 10.77 -17.75 12.73
C PRO A 36 10.04 -17.42 11.42
N SER A 37 9.14 -16.44 11.41
CA SER A 37 8.49 -15.96 10.19
C SER A 37 9.43 -15.12 9.30
N ILE A 38 10.58 -14.69 9.84
CA ILE A 38 11.59 -13.91 9.10
C ILE A 38 12.65 -14.84 8.55
N GLU A 39 12.48 -15.27 7.31
CA GLU A 39 13.35 -16.23 6.64
C GLU A 39 14.54 -15.53 5.98
N VAL A 40 15.74 -16.07 6.22
CA VAL A 40 16.98 -15.66 5.55
C VAL A 40 17.18 -16.61 4.37
N LEU A 41 16.97 -16.10 3.14
CA LEU A 41 17.17 -16.85 1.91
C LEU A 41 18.62 -16.76 1.42
N ASP A 42 19.29 -15.64 1.72
CA ASP A 42 20.70 -15.40 1.47
C ASP A 42 21.33 -14.74 2.71
N PRO A 43 22.57 -15.11 3.11
CA PRO A 43 23.23 -14.56 4.30
C PRO A 43 23.31 -13.02 4.34
N SER A 44 23.30 -12.34 3.19
CA SER A 44 23.31 -10.88 3.11
C SER A 44 22.08 -10.23 3.76
N PHE A 45 20.96 -10.95 3.85
CA PHE A 45 19.75 -10.46 4.51
C PHE A 45 19.91 -10.26 6.01
N ASN A 46 20.87 -10.94 6.67
CA ASN A 46 21.08 -10.81 8.12
C ASN A 46 21.37 -9.37 8.56
N ARG A 47 21.93 -8.52 7.70
CA ARG A 47 22.18 -7.11 8.02
C ARG A 47 20.90 -6.28 8.12
N TYR A 48 19.81 -6.73 7.51
CA TYR A 48 18.50 -6.05 7.47
C TYR A 48 17.55 -6.53 8.58
N ARG A 49 17.87 -7.65 9.21
CA ARG A 49 17.07 -8.26 10.26
C ARG A 49 17.49 -7.76 11.64
N LEU A 50 16.54 -7.31 12.44
CA LEU A 50 16.72 -7.08 13.87
C LEU A 50 16.34 -8.36 14.63
N VAL A 51 17.29 -8.96 15.34
CA VAL A 51 17.10 -10.26 16.01
C VAL A 51 15.99 -10.24 17.06
N LEU A 52 15.77 -9.09 17.72
CA LEU A 52 14.74 -8.89 18.74
C LEU A 52 13.47 -8.19 18.22
N ALA A 53 13.33 -8.03 16.91
CA ALA A 53 12.09 -7.57 16.29
C ALA A 53 11.26 -8.76 15.81
N ALA A 54 9.95 -8.62 15.90
CA ALA A 54 8.99 -9.60 15.44
C ALA A 54 7.91 -8.95 14.59
N VAL A 55 7.25 -9.75 13.76
CA VAL A 55 6.05 -9.34 13.04
C VAL A 55 4.94 -9.04 14.05
N GLU A 56 4.38 -7.85 13.99
CA GLU A 56 3.27 -7.40 14.83
C GLU A 56 2.02 -7.24 13.97
N ARG A 57 0.89 -7.85 14.35
CA ARG A 57 -0.42 -7.54 13.77
C ARG A 57 -0.99 -6.32 14.49
N LEU A 58 -1.11 -5.20 13.77
CA LEU A 58 -1.60 -3.93 14.33
C LEU A 58 -3.12 -3.82 14.33
N ALA A 59 -3.77 -4.41 13.32
CA ALA A 59 -5.21 -4.38 13.16
C ALA A 59 -5.69 -5.50 12.24
N THR A 60 -6.98 -5.83 12.31
CA THR A 60 -7.67 -6.80 11.46
C THR A 60 -9.14 -6.41 11.26
N GLY A 61 -9.83 -7.08 10.33
CA GLY A 61 -11.26 -6.86 10.06
C GLY A 61 -11.53 -6.16 8.75
N PHE A 62 -10.53 -6.01 7.89
CA PHE A 62 -10.63 -5.44 6.55
C PHE A 62 -11.08 -6.51 5.53
N ARG A 63 -11.26 -6.10 4.27
CA ARG A 63 -11.60 -7.01 3.16
C ARG A 63 -10.44 -7.21 2.21
N TRP A 64 -9.79 -6.11 1.80
CA TRP A 64 -8.59 -6.13 0.98
C TRP A 64 -7.78 -4.85 1.24
N SER A 65 -6.80 -4.98 2.14
CA SER A 65 -5.95 -3.88 2.57
C SER A 65 -4.83 -3.63 1.56
N GLU A 66 -4.73 -2.39 1.07
CA GLU A 66 -3.85 -1.99 -0.02
C GLU A 66 -3.33 -0.54 0.13
N GLY A 67 -2.34 -0.18 -0.69
CA GLY A 67 -1.87 1.18 -0.91
C GLY A 67 -1.46 1.94 0.34
N PRO A 68 -0.53 1.44 1.14
CA PRO A 68 -0.13 2.11 2.37
C PRO A 68 0.76 3.32 2.10
N VAL A 69 0.55 4.40 2.84
CA VAL A 69 1.40 5.59 2.85
C VAL A 69 1.60 6.11 4.26
N TRP A 70 2.84 6.48 4.58
CA TRP A 70 3.22 7.00 5.89
C TRP A 70 3.29 8.54 5.91
N PHE A 71 2.63 9.16 6.87
CA PHE A 71 2.71 10.59 7.17
C PHE A 71 3.51 10.81 8.47
N GLY A 72 4.79 11.16 8.32
CA GLY A 72 5.70 11.28 9.45
C GLY A 72 5.41 12.46 10.38
N ASP A 73 4.91 13.56 9.84
CA ASP A 73 4.47 14.75 10.57
C ASP A 73 3.25 14.48 11.45
N GLN A 74 2.32 13.65 10.98
CA GLN A 74 1.12 13.23 11.70
C GLN A 74 1.33 11.92 12.48
N ARG A 75 2.46 11.24 12.28
CA ARG A 75 2.78 9.92 12.85
C ARG A 75 1.66 8.92 12.60
N CYS A 76 1.20 8.85 11.37
CA CYS A 76 0.11 7.95 10.98
C CYS A 76 0.37 7.24 9.66
N LEU A 77 -0.19 6.04 9.56
CA LEU A 77 -0.31 5.28 8.32
C LEU A 77 -1.71 5.47 7.78
N ILE A 78 -1.83 5.74 6.48
CA ILE A 78 -3.09 5.69 5.74
C ILE A 78 -3.00 4.55 4.73
N TRP A 79 -4.08 3.79 4.55
CA TRP A 79 -4.18 2.73 3.54
C TRP A 79 -5.62 2.57 3.07
N SER A 80 -5.81 1.88 1.97
CA SER A 80 -7.11 1.59 1.39
C SER A 80 -7.64 0.23 1.86
N ASP A 81 -8.93 0.14 2.18
CA ASP A 81 -9.70 -1.10 2.21
C ASP A 81 -10.65 -1.07 1.01
N ILE A 82 -10.15 -1.55 -0.13
CA ILE A 82 -10.73 -1.30 -1.45
C ILE A 82 -12.21 -1.73 -1.52
N PRO A 83 -12.57 -3.01 -1.20
CA PRO A 83 -13.95 -3.45 -1.34
C PRO A 83 -14.91 -2.83 -0.32
N SER A 84 -14.38 -2.35 0.80
CA SER A 84 -15.16 -1.63 1.81
C SER A 84 -15.42 -0.17 1.42
N ASN A 85 -14.80 0.30 0.33
CA ASN A 85 -14.88 1.68 -0.14
C ASN A 85 -14.44 2.69 0.94
N LYS A 86 -13.35 2.35 1.65
CA LYS A 86 -12.81 3.12 2.77
C LYS A 86 -11.30 3.31 2.65
N MET A 87 -10.84 4.47 3.12
CA MET A 87 -9.46 4.65 3.53
C MET A 87 -9.40 4.58 5.06
N MET A 88 -8.44 3.87 5.57
CA MET A 88 -8.20 3.67 7.00
C MET A 88 -6.98 4.47 7.45
N ARG A 89 -6.91 4.81 8.72
CA ARG A 89 -5.78 5.48 9.35
C ARG A 89 -5.41 4.77 10.65
N TRP A 90 -4.15 4.38 10.78
CA TRP A 90 -3.57 3.92 12.04
C TRP A 90 -2.68 5.02 12.63
N SER A 91 -2.87 5.32 13.91
CA SER A 91 -2.06 6.30 14.63
C SER A 91 -0.95 5.59 15.42
N GLU A 92 0.32 5.95 15.15
CA GLU A 92 1.45 5.43 15.92
C GLU A 92 1.41 5.87 17.38
N THR A 93 0.87 7.05 17.67
CA THR A 93 0.80 7.61 19.02
C THR A 93 -0.19 6.86 19.91
N THR A 94 -1.36 6.46 19.35
CA THR A 94 -2.44 5.85 20.14
C THR A 94 -2.62 4.35 19.87
N GLY A 95 -2.05 3.82 18.77
CA GLY A 95 -2.27 2.47 18.28
C GLY A 95 -3.69 2.25 17.71
N ARG A 96 -4.51 3.29 17.60
CA ARG A 96 -5.91 3.18 17.15
C ARG A 96 -6.01 3.20 15.64
N VAL A 97 -7.03 2.51 15.14
CA VAL A 97 -7.45 2.58 13.74
C VAL A 97 -8.77 3.32 13.65
N ASP A 98 -8.85 4.27 12.73
CA ASP A 98 -10.04 5.04 12.43
C ASP A 98 -10.29 5.03 10.91
N VAL A 99 -11.55 5.31 10.50
CA VAL A 99 -11.85 5.61 9.10
C VAL A 99 -11.30 7.00 8.78
N PHE A 100 -10.40 7.08 7.80
CA PHE A 100 -9.86 8.36 7.31
C PHE A 100 -10.80 9.02 6.30
N ARG A 101 -11.36 8.19 5.38
CA ARG A 101 -12.29 8.67 4.32
C ARG A 101 -13.29 7.58 3.97
N GLU A 102 -14.55 7.98 3.84
CA GLU A 102 -15.68 7.17 3.36
C GLU A 102 -16.71 8.08 2.69
N PRO A 103 -17.11 7.85 1.42
CA PRO A 103 -16.56 6.87 0.49
C PRO A 103 -15.17 7.25 0.00
N SER A 104 -14.33 6.23 -0.31
CA SER A 104 -12.99 6.42 -0.87
C SER A 104 -12.95 6.29 -2.40
N ASN A 105 -14.08 5.99 -3.03
CA ASN A 105 -14.22 5.64 -4.46
C ASN A 105 -13.39 4.38 -4.83
N ASN A 106 -13.42 3.38 -3.94
CA ASN A 106 -12.60 2.17 -4.05
C ASN A 106 -11.12 2.53 -4.32
N SER A 107 -10.58 3.42 -3.46
CA SER A 107 -9.18 3.81 -3.53
C SER A 107 -8.27 2.59 -3.44
N ASN A 108 -7.15 2.61 -4.16
CA ASN A 108 -6.12 1.58 -4.12
C ASN A 108 -4.79 2.18 -3.67
N GLY A 109 -3.81 2.34 -4.57
CA GLY A 109 -2.49 2.86 -4.27
C GLY A 109 -2.52 4.31 -3.76
N ASN A 110 -1.69 4.57 -2.77
CA ASN A 110 -1.52 5.90 -2.20
C ASN A 110 -0.04 6.23 -2.06
N THR A 111 0.27 7.50 -2.23
CA THR A 111 1.57 8.08 -1.91
C THR A 111 1.40 9.51 -1.42
N ARG A 112 2.49 10.18 -1.10
CA ARG A 112 2.46 11.61 -0.78
C ARG A 112 3.41 12.38 -1.68
N ASP A 113 3.04 13.59 -2.01
CA ASP A 113 3.93 14.49 -2.73
C ASP A 113 4.96 15.17 -1.79
N ARG A 114 5.83 15.98 -2.39
CA ARG A 114 6.90 16.68 -1.66
C ARG A 114 6.38 17.74 -0.71
N GLN A 115 5.13 18.18 -0.86
CA GLN A 115 4.43 19.10 0.04
C GLN A 115 3.66 18.39 1.15
N GLY A 116 3.73 17.04 1.19
CA GLY A 116 3.03 16.23 2.19
C GLY A 116 1.54 16.03 1.90
N ARG A 117 1.09 16.25 0.65
CA ARG A 117 -0.30 16.03 0.25
C ARG A 117 -0.50 14.59 -0.20
N LEU A 118 -1.66 14.02 0.12
CA LEU A 118 -2.01 12.67 -0.25
C LEU A 118 -2.37 12.58 -1.75
N ILE A 119 -1.69 11.67 -2.47
CA ILE A 119 -2.05 11.28 -3.84
C ILE A 119 -2.69 9.89 -3.76
N THR A 120 -3.83 9.71 -4.44
CA THR A 120 -4.64 8.49 -4.37
C THR A 120 -5.07 8.04 -5.75
N CYS A 121 -4.93 6.75 -6.05
CA CYS A 121 -5.56 6.07 -7.16
C CYS A 121 -6.98 5.63 -6.76
N GLU A 122 -7.99 5.99 -7.55
CA GLU A 122 -9.39 5.65 -7.31
C GLU A 122 -9.91 4.75 -8.43
N HIS A 123 -10.31 3.52 -8.12
CA HIS A 123 -10.82 2.57 -9.10
C HIS A 123 -12.20 2.95 -9.63
N LEU A 124 -13.17 3.23 -8.73
CA LEU A 124 -14.56 3.49 -9.09
C LEU A 124 -14.70 4.74 -9.97
N THR A 125 -13.98 5.79 -9.65
CA THR A 125 -14.01 7.05 -10.41
C THR A 125 -13.00 7.08 -11.55
N ARG A 126 -12.11 6.06 -11.66
CA ARG A 126 -11.14 5.88 -12.74
C ARG A 126 -10.21 7.09 -12.86
N ARG A 127 -9.61 7.51 -11.74
CA ARG A 127 -8.80 8.73 -11.68
C ARG A 127 -7.70 8.68 -10.63
N VAL A 128 -6.73 9.57 -10.77
CA VAL A 128 -5.73 9.90 -9.74
C VAL A 128 -6.09 11.25 -9.15
N THR A 129 -6.10 11.34 -7.83
CA THR A 129 -6.49 12.55 -7.10
C THR A 129 -5.39 13.00 -6.15
N ARG A 130 -5.45 14.28 -5.76
CA ARG A 130 -4.64 14.86 -4.69
C ARG A 130 -5.56 15.48 -3.64
N THR A 131 -5.35 15.12 -2.40
CA THR A 131 -5.98 15.78 -1.26
C THR A 131 -5.11 16.94 -0.84
N GLU A 132 -5.62 18.15 -1.00
CA GLU A 132 -4.94 19.39 -0.62
C GLU A 132 -4.88 19.53 0.91
N LEU A 133 -4.04 20.43 1.43
CA LEU A 133 -3.88 20.65 2.88
C LEU A 133 -5.16 21.15 3.56
N ASP A 134 -6.07 21.78 2.81
CA ASP A 134 -7.39 22.19 3.26
C ASP A 134 -8.46 21.09 3.18
N GLY A 135 -8.07 19.87 2.77
CA GLY A 135 -8.95 18.71 2.61
C GLY A 135 -9.68 18.64 1.27
N ARG A 136 -9.59 19.64 0.39
CA ARG A 136 -10.18 19.62 -0.94
C ARG A 136 -9.51 18.58 -1.82
N ILE A 137 -10.29 17.89 -2.65
CA ILE A 137 -9.79 16.91 -3.61
C ILE A 137 -9.63 17.55 -4.98
N THR A 138 -8.42 17.50 -5.52
CA THR A 138 -8.06 17.94 -6.87
C THR A 138 -7.85 16.71 -7.75
N VAL A 139 -8.51 16.66 -8.91
CA VAL A 139 -8.26 15.61 -9.91
C VAL A 139 -6.92 15.90 -10.60
N ILE A 140 -6.02 14.95 -10.59
CA ILE A 140 -4.71 15.02 -11.24
C ILE A 140 -4.79 14.44 -12.66
N ALA A 141 -5.45 13.30 -12.80
CA ALA A 141 -5.69 12.66 -14.09
C ALA A 141 -6.95 11.79 -14.00
N ASP A 142 -7.84 11.88 -15.01
CA ASP A 142 -9.00 11.00 -15.20
C ASP A 142 -9.14 10.54 -16.65
N ARG A 143 -8.39 11.17 -17.57
CA ARG A 143 -8.42 10.93 -19.01
C ARG A 143 -7.05 11.04 -19.63
N TYR A 144 -6.89 10.32 -20.74
CA TYR A 144 -5.79 10.51 -21.66
C TYR A 144 -6.33 10.48 -23.10
N ASP A 145 -5.96 11.47 -23.95
CA ASP A 145 -6.44 11.60 -25.31
C ASP A 145 -7.98 11.55 -25.42
N GLY A 146 -8.67 12.24 -24.50
CA GLY A 146 -10.13 12.32 -24.43
C GLY A 146 -10.85 11.09 -23.88
N LYS A 147 -10.14 9.95 -23.70
CA LYS A 147 -10.69 8.68 -23.19
C LYS A 147 -10.44 8.54 -21.70
N ARG A 148 -11.34 7.86 -21.00
CA ARG A 148 -11.20 7.61 -19.57
C ARG A 148 -10.05 6.64 -19.32
N LEU A 149 -9.30 6.85 -18.21
CA LEU A 149 -8.36 5.88 -17.67
C LEU A 149 -9.07 4.55 -17.35
N ASN A 150 -8.32 3.45 -17.24
CA ASN A 150 -8.90 2.16 -16.87
C ASN A 150 -9.27 2.14 -15.38
N SER A 151 -8.34 1.86 -14.53
CA SER A 151 -8.49 1.94 -13.06
C SER A 151 -7.11 2.13 -12.44
N PRO A 152 -6.65 3.39 -12.28
CA PRO A 152 -5.35 3.67 -11.68
C PRO A 152 -5.13 2.85 -10.42
N ASN A 153 -3.96 2.16 -10.34
CA ASN A 153 -3.72 1.14 -9.34
C ASN A 153 -2.67 1.58 -8.31
N ASP A 154 -1.41 1.75 -8.67
CA ASP A 154 -0.38 2.22 -7.75
C ASP A 154 0.29 3.50 -8.29
N VAL A 155 0.91 4.28 -7.39
CA VAL A 155 1.38 5.63 -7.69
C VAL A 155 2.62 6.00 -6.89
N VAL A 156 3.56 6.69 -7.54
CA VAL A 156 4.76 7.27 -6.92
C VAL A 156 4.99 8.70 -7.40
N VAL A 157 5.69 9.50 -6.60
CA VAL A 157 6.05 10.88 -6.93
C VAL A 157 7.57 11.01 -6.99
N LYS A 158 8.09 11.39 -8.15
CA LYS A 158 9.52 11.63 -8.37
C LYS A 158 9.98 12.94 -7.71
N SER A 159 11.27 13.12 -7.48
CA SER A 159 11.87 14.33 -6.87
C SER A 159 11.59 15.62 -7.64
N ASP A 160 11.40 15.53 -8.96
CA ASP A 160 11.03 16.64 -9.83
C ASP A 160 9.55 17.07 -9.66
N GLY A 161 8.76 16.35 -8.84
CA GLY A 161 7.33 16.58 -8.63
C GLY A 161 6.43 15.89 -9.65
N SER A 162 6.97 15.16 -10.61
CA SER A 162 6.14 14.36 -11.53
C SER A 162 5.51 13.17 -10.80
N ILE A 163 4.26 12.86 -11.18
CA ILE A 163 3.45 11.77 -10.62
C ILE A 163 3.42 10.65 -11.65
N TRP A 164 3.76 9.43 -11.22
CA TRP A 164 3.79 8.25 -12.07
C TRP A 164 2.83 7.22 -11.53
N PHE A 165 1.97 6.67 -12.39
CA PHE A 165 0.97 5.70 -11.95
C PHE A 165 0.71 4.62 -12.99
N THR A 166 0.31 3.45 -12.51
CA THR A 166 -0.10 2.30 -13.33
C THR A 166 -1.60 2.31 -13.55
N ASP A 167 -2.05 1.91 -14.75
CA ASP A 167 -3.47 1.94 -15.13
C ASP A 167 -3.94 0.60 -15.71
N PRO A 168 -3.90 -0.49 -14.90
CA PRO A 168 -4.47 -1.78 -15.29
C PRO A 168 -6.01 -1.76 -15.16
N PRO A 169 -6.72 -2.80 -15.66
CA PRO A 169 -8.18 -2.84 -15.63
C PRO A 169 -8.76 -3.42 -14.33
N PHE A 170 -7.99 -3.62 -13.25
CA PHE A 170 -8.44 -4.41 -12.08
C PHE A 170 -9.74 -3.87 -11.48
N GLY A 171 -9.88 -2.57 -11.32
CA GLY A 171 -11.07 -1.93 -10.75
C GLY A 171 -12.29 -1.91 -11.67
N ILE A 172 -12.14 -2.29 -12.96
CA ILE A 172 -13.26 -2.35 -13.93
C ILE A 172 -13.59 -3.77 -14.38
N LEU A 173 -12.97 -4.82 -13.79
CA LEU A 173 -13.28 -6.21 -14.13
C LEU A 173 -14.58 -6.74 -13.50
N GLY A 174 -15.07 -6.10 -12.42
CA GLY A 174 -16.24 -6.56 -11.67
C GLY A 174 -16.72 -5.53 -10.66
N PHE A 175 -17.47 -6.00 -9.64
CA PHE A 175 -18.14 -5.15 -8.65
C PHE A 175 -17.55 -5.28 -7.24
N TYR A 176 -16.31 -5.79 -7.12
CA TYR A 176 -15.68 -5.99 -5.81
C TYR A 176 -14.69 -4.88 -5.47
N GLU A 177 -13.85 -4.49 -6.44
CA GLU A 177 -12.83 -3.43 -6.27
C GLU A 177 -13.18 -2.14 -7.00
N GLY A 178 -14.38 -2.06 -7.57
CA GLY A 178 -14.87 -0.95 -8.35
C GLY A 178 -16.17 -1.30 -9.03
N GLU A 179 -16.37 -0.85 -10.27
CA GLU A 179 -17.57 -1.10 -11.07
C GLU A 179 -17.17 -1.57 -12.48
N ARG A 180 -17.86 -2.62 -12.98
CA ARG A 180 -17.57 -3.19 -14.28
C ARG A 180 -17.73 -2.14 -15.39
N ALA A 181 -16.70 -2.01 -16.22
CA ALA A 181 -16.71 -1.14 -17.39
C ALA A 181 -15.80 -1.72 -18.49
N GLU A 182 -16.02 -1.29 -19.73
CA GLU A 182 -15.13 -1.60 -20.84
C GLU A 182 -13.90 -0.67 -20.80
N PRO A 183 -12.69 -1.22 -21.05
CA PRO A 183 -11.49 -0.42 -21.21
C PRO A 183 -11.60 0.49 -22.45
N GLU A 184 -11.30 1.77 -22.27
CA GLU A 184 -11.24 2.74 -23.38
C GLU A 184 -9.81 2.94 -23.90
N LEU A 185 -8.81 2.56 -23.08
CA LEU A 185 -7.38 2.70 -23.33
C LEU A 185 -6.67 1.36 -23.15
N PRO A 186 -5.53 1.14 -23.83
CA PRO A 186 -4.60 0.06 -23.45
C PRO A 186 -4.14 0.22 -22.01
N THR A 187 -3.65 -0.88 -21.42
CA THR A 187 -3.00 -0.80 -20.11
C THR A 187 -1.66 -0.09 -20.25
N ASN A 188 -1.52 1.03 -19.58
CA ASN A 188 -0.32 1.87 -19.65
C ASN A 188 0.22 2.20 -18.27
N LEU A 189 1.46 2.61 -18.24
CA LEU A 189 2.03 3.41 -17.18
C LEU A 189 2.06 4.86 -17.66
N TYR A 190 1.55 5.77 -16.85
CA TYR A 190 1.46 7.19 -17.16
C TYR A 190 2.39 8.03 -16.30
N ARG A 191 2.80 9.16 -16.84
CA ARG A 191 3.49 10.25 -16.15
C ARG A 191 2.71 11.55 -16.28
N VAL A 192 2.44 12.18 -15.15
CA VAL A 192 1.94 13.56 -15.11
C VAL A 192 3.12 14.46 -14.73
N ALA A 193 3.50 15.34 -15.64
CA ALA A 193 4.58 16.30 -15.42
C ALA A 193 4.16 17.36 -14.37
N PRO A 194 5.10 18.11 -13.77
CA PRO A 194 4.79 19.17 -12.79
C PRO A 194 3.87 20.27 -13.32
N ASP A 195 3.85 20.48 -14.64
CA ASP A 195 2.94 21.42 -15.32
C ASP A 195 1.53 20.85 -15.58
N GLY A 196 1.27 19.60 -15.13
CA GLY A 196 -0.01 18.92 -15.29
C GLY A 196 -0.20 18.16 -16.60
N ARG A 197 0.77 18.17 -17.51
CA ARG A 197 0.67 17.39 -18.75
C ARG A 197 0.81 15.90 -18.47
N ILE A 198 -0.18 15.13 -18.91
CA ILE A 198 -0.15 13.66 -18.87
C ILE A 198 0.47 13.12 -20.17
N SER A 199 1.26 12.06 -20.03
CA SER A 199 1.85 11.31 -21.14
C SER A 199 1.91 9.82 -20.81
N VAL A 200 1.89 8.96 -21.83
CA VAL A 200 2.24 7.54 -21.66
C VAL A 200 3.75 7.46 -21.43
N ALA A 201 4.14 6.92 -20.28
CA ALA A 201 5.52 6.64 -19.97
C ALA A 201 5.99 5.35 -20.67
N THR A 202 5.15 4.31 -20.66
CA THR A 202 5.30 3.09 -21.46
C THR A 202 3.99 2.32 -21.57
N GLY A 203 3.77 1.66 -22.70
CA GLY A 203 2.71 0.66 -22.92
C GLY A 203 3.24 -0.78 -22.96
N ASP A 204 4.55 -0.98 -22.72
CA ASP A 204 5.22 -2.28 -22.88
C ASP A 204 5.12 -3.19 -21.65
N VAL A 205 4.29 -2.81 -20.65
CA VAL A 205 4.05 -3.59 -19.44
C VAL A 205 2.60 -4.09 -19.43
N GLY A 206 2.42 -5.38 -19.57
CA GLY A 206 1.10 -6.00 -19.54
C GLY A 206 0.50 -5.99 -18.13
N ARG A 207 -0.65 -5.33 -17.94
CA ARG A 207 -1.32 -5.15 -16.63
C ARG A 207 -0.34 -4.66 -15.56
N PRO A 208 0.24 -3.45 -15.72
CA PRO A 208 1.20 -2.93 -14.75
C PRO A 208 0.54 -2.82 -13.37
N ASN A 209 1.25 -3.28 -12.32
CA ASN A 209 0.79 -3.24 -10.93
C ASN A 209 1.71 -2.31 -10.11
N GLY A 210 2.34 -2.78 -9.04
CA GLY A 210 3.24 -1.98 -8.22
C GLY A 210 4.38 -1.32 -8.99
N LEU A 211 4.79 -0.13 -8.57
CA LEU A 211 5.93 0.58 -9.14
C LEU A 211 6.72 1.32 -8.06
N ALA A 212 8.03 1.45 -8.24
CA ALA A 212 8.89 2.29 -7.40
C ALA A 212 10.16 2.69 -8.14
N PHE A 213 10.74 3.83 -7.76
CA PHE A 213 12.05 4.26 -8.22
C PHE A 213 13.19 3.67 -7.37
N SER A 214 14.36 3.49 -8.00
CA SER A 214 15.62 3.31 -7.27
C SER A 214 15.93 4.52 -6.37
N PRO A 215 16.83 4.39 -5.37
CA PRO A 215 17.14 5.51 -4.46
C PRO A 215 17.64 6.78 -5.15
N ASP A 216 18.31 6.63 -6.29
CA ASP A 216 18.81 7.74 -7.14
C ASP A 216 17.82 8.17 -8.23
N GLU A 217 16.63 7.53 -8.26
CA GLU A 217 15.54 7.77 -9.22
C GLU A 217 15.94 7.58 -10.71
N ARG A 218 17.03 6.85 -10.97
CA ARG A 218 17.51 6.56 -12.34
C ARG A 218 16.93 5.26 -12.90
N ILE A 219 16.33 4.43 -12.06
CA ILE A 219 15.65 3.21 -12.48
C ILE A 219 14.21 3.26 -11.97
N LEU A 220 13.27 2.90 -12.84
CA LEU A 220 11.89 2.62 -12.45
C LEU A 220 11.65 1.12 -12.53
N TYR A 221 11.21 0.53 -11.43
CA TYR A 221 10.76 -0.85 -11.37
C TYR A 221 9.25 -0.91 -11.48
N VAL A 222 8.73 -1.90 -12.22
CA VAL A 222 7.28 -2.10 -12.42
C VAL A 222 6.96 -3.58 -12.45
N VAL A 223 5.92 -4.00 -11.71
CA VAL A 223 5.38 -5.37 -11.79
C VAL A 223 4.57 -5.52 -13.07
N GLU A 224 4.90 -6.53 -13.88
CA GLU A 224 4.11 -6.98 -15.03
C GLU A 224 3.26 -8.18 -14.64
N ALA A 225 1.97 -7.94 -14.35
CA ALA A 225 1.07 -8.96 -13.86
C ALA A 225 0.48 -9.85 -14.97
N ALA A 226 0.61 -9.48 -16.25
CA ALA A 226 0.15 -10.29 -17.36
C ALA A 226 1.17 -11.34 -17.82
N ALA A 227 2.44 -11.20 -17.47
CA ALA A 227 3.48 -12.16 -17.81
C ALA A 227 3.23 -13.51 -17.11
N THR A 228 3.62 -14.60 -17.77
CA THR A 228 3.55 -15.95 -17.22
C THR A 228 4.86 -16.68 -17.44
N PRO A 229 5.67 -16.93 -16.38
CA PRO A 229 5.52 -16.43 -15.01
C PRO A 229 5.60 -14.89 -14.95
N ARG A 230 5.05 -14.29 -13.87
CA ARG A 230 5.12 -12.83 -13.65
C ARG A 230 6.57 -12.34 -13.55
N VAL A 231 6.77 -11.07 -13.85
CA VAL A 231 8.09 -10.45 -13.78
C VAL A 231 8.01 -9.08 -13.11
N ILE A 232 9.13 -8.65 -12.56
CA ILE A 232 9.39 -7.23 -12.27
C ILE A 232 10.31 -6.73 -13.36
N ARG A 233 9.88 -5.69 -14.07
CA ARG A 233 10.70 -5.00 -15.08
C ARG A 233 11.46 -3.85 -14.46
N ALA A 234 12.59 -3.51 -15.07
CA ALA A 234 13.32 -2.28 -14.79
C ALA A 234 13.48 -1.47 -16.09
N PHE A 235 13.36 -0.16 -15.94
CA PHE A 235 13.55 0.82 -17.00
C PHE A 235 14.56 1.85 -16.54
N ASP A 236 15.45 2.30 -17.42
CA ASP A 236 16.27 3.46 -17.15
C ASP A 236 15.44 4.74 -17.35
N VAL A 237 15.57 5.68 -16.42
CA VAL A 237 14.83 6.96 -16.40
C VAL A 237 15.77 8.07 -16.82
N GLY A 238 15.49 8.68 -17.99
CA GLY A 238 16.22 9.85 -18.48
C GLY A 238 15.87 11.13 -17.71
N ASP A 239 16.71 12.12 -17.80
CA ASP A 239 16.51 13.45 -17.18
C ASP A 239 15.23 14.15 -17.68
N ASP A 240 14.80 13.83 -18.90
CA ASP A 240 13.54 14.28 -19.50
C ASP A 240 12.31 13.46 -19.05
N GLY A 241 12.52 12.43 -18.21
CA GLY A 241 11.50 11.50 -17.74
C GLY A 241 11.08 10.45 -18.78
N ARG A 242 11.86 10.24 -19.84
CA ARG A 242 11.63 9.13 -20.77
C ARG A 242 12.19 7.84 -20.21
N LEU A 243 11.45 6.75 -20.44
CA LEU A 243 11.89 5.40 -20.11
C LEU A 243 12.63 4.77 -21.30
N SER A 244 13.70 4.05 -20.99
CA SER A 244 14.51 3.32 -21.96
C SER A 244 15.04 2.02 -21.37
N ASN A 245 15.69 1.18 -22.16
CA ASN A 245 16.39 -0.03 -21.71
C ASN A 245 15.51 -0.95 -20.84
N SER A 246 14.30 -1.26 -21.35
CA SER A 246 13.38 -2.21 -20.68
C SER A 246 14.04 -3.58 -20.54
N ARG A 247 14.07 -4.11 -19.32
CA ARG A 247 14.65 -5.42 -19.01
C ARG A 247 13.91 -6.11 -17.90
N VAL A 248 13.97 -7.45 -17.85
CA VAL A 248 13.51 -8.23 -16.71
C VAL A 248 14.51 -8.05 -15.58
N PHE A 249 14.04 -7.49 -14.46
CA PHE A 249 14.81 -7.35 -13.23
C PHE A 249 14.73 -8.60 -12.36
N HIS A 250 13.50 -9.15 -12.23
CA HIS A 250 13.27 -10.40 -11.51
C HIS A 250 12.23 -11.22 -12.26
N GLN A 251 12.55 -12.50 -12.44
CA GLN A 251 11.63 -13.51 -12.98
C GLN A 251 11.06 -14.31 -11.83
N CYS A 252 9.74 -14.27 -11.64
CA CYS A 252 9.05 -15.08 -10.64
C CYS A 252 9.06 -16.56 -11.01
N ARG A 253 8.93 -17.41 -10.01
CA ARG A 253 8.61 -18.82 -10.20
C ARG A 253 7.09 -18.96 -10.42
N GLU A 254 6.67 -20.14 -10.86
CA GLU A 254 5.24 -20.46 -10.97
C GLU A 254 4.54 -20.31 -9.60
N GLY A 255 3.38 -19.67 -9.60
CA GLY A 255 2.62 -19.39 -8.37
C GLY A 255 3.05 -18.15 -7.60
N GLU A 256 4.24 -17.59 -7.85
CA GLU A 256 4.67 -16.35 -7.20
C GLU A 256 3.99 -15.13 -7.83
N THR A 257 3.47 -14.25 -6.99
CA THR A 257 2.77 -13.03 -7.41
C THR A 257 3.31 -11.85 -6.64
N PRO A 258 4.23 -11.06 -7.24
CA PRO A 258 4.57 -9.73 -6.75
C PRO A 258 3.36 -8.80 -6.92
N ASP A 259 3.25 -7.82 -6.02
CA ASP A 259 2.20 -6.81 -6.05
C ASP A 259 2.80 -5.41 -5.83
N GLY A 260 2.33 -4.62 -4.88
CA GLY A 260 2.96 -3.35 -4.53
C GLY A 260 4.28 -3.54 -3.78
N PHE A 261 5.20 -2.60 -3.92
CA PHE A 261 6.53 -2.68 -3.28
C PHE A 261 7.13 -1.31 -3.01
N ARG A 262 8.14 -1.27 -2.14
CA ARG A 262 8.96 -0.08 -1.89
C ARG A 262 10.44 -0.46 -1.86
N VAL A 263 11.29 0.53 -2.09
CA VAL A 263 12.74 0.38 -2.15
C VAL A 263 13.38 0.94 -0.88
N ASP A 264 14.39 0.25 -0.34
CA ASP A 264 15.19 0.76 0.77
C ASP A 264 16.39 1.58 0.28
N VAL A 265 17.10 2.21 1.21
CA VAL A 265 18.26 3.08 0.90
C VAL A 265 19.44 2.34 0.26
N ASP A 266 19.50 1.02 0.39
CA ASP A 266 20.52 0.17 -0.23
C ASP A 266 20.09 -0.35 -1.61
N GLY A 267 18.87 -0.01 -2.06
CA GLY A 267 18.32 -0.41 -3.36
C GLY A 267 17.62 -1.77 -3.37
N ASN A 268 17.37 -2.38 -2.20
CA ASN A 268 16.59 -3.61 -2.15
C ASN A 268 15.10 -3.31 -2.32
N LEU A 269 14.40 -4.18 -3.06
CA LEU A 269 12.95 -4.13 -3.22
C LEU A 269 12.28 -4.99 -2.15
N TRP A 270 11.38 -4.39 -1.38
CA TRP A 270 10.53 -5.06 -0.39
C TRP A 270 9.14 -5.16 -1.00
N CYS A 271 8.79 -6.39 -1.44
CA CYS A 271 7.65 -6.62 -2.31
C CYS A 271 6.54 -7.36 -1.56
N GLY A 272 5.30 -6.85 -1.63
CA GLY A 272 4.11 -7.63 -1.32
C GLY A 272 4.09 -8.87 -2.20
N TRP A 273 3.79 -10.04 -1.60
CA TRP A 273 3.96 -11.34 -2.25
C TRP A 273 2.87 -12.32 -1.83
N GLY A 274 2.57 -13.30 -2.70
CA GLY A 274 1.62 -14.37 -2.35
C GLY A 274 0.89 -14.97 -3.54
N MET A 275 -0.33 -15.48 -3.28
CA MET A 275 -1.30 -16.08 -4.24
C MET A 275 -0.93 -17.44 -4.83
N GLY A 276 0.09 -18.10 -4.39
CA GLY A 276 0.35 -19.48 -4.81
C GLY A 276 -0.05 -20.46 -3.71
N THR A 277 0.82 -20.60 -2.75
CA THR A 277 0.62 -21.39 -1.54
C THR A 277 0.81 -20.51 -0.30
N PRO A 278 0.34 -20.93 0.88
CA PRO A 278 0.49 -20.15 2.10
C PRO A 278 1.94 -19.78 2.44
N GLU A 279 2.91 -20.59 2.00
CA GLU A 279 4.33 -20.34 2.24
C GLU A 279 4.88 -19.16 1.42
N LEU A 280 4.16 -18.73 0.39
CA LEU A 280 4.50 -17.58 -0.43
C LEU A 280 3.92 -16.27 0.12
N ASP A 281 2.92 -16.36 1.01
CA ASP A 281 2.25 -15.18 1.54
C ASP A 281 3.16 -14.36 2.45
N GLY A 282 3.23 -13.06 2.18
CA GLY A 282 4.05 -12.15 2.97
C GLY A 282 4.81 -11.11 2.17
N VAL A 283 6.07 -10.88 2.52
CA VAL A 283 6.94 -9.91 1.85
C VAL A 283 8.21 -10.59 1.37
N ARG A 284 8.47 -10.53 0.08
CA ARG A 284 9.73 -10.97 -0.54
C ARG A 284 10.69 -9.80 -0.63
N VAL A 285 11.95 -10.01 -0.20
CA VAL A 285 13.00 -9.01 -0.33
C VAL A 285 13.96 -9.43 -1.43
N LEU A 286 14.06 -8.59 -2.46
CA LEU A 286 15.01 -8.76 -3.58
C LEU A 286 16.15 -7.75 -3.38
N ASN A 287 17.38 -8.19 -3.60
CA ASN A 287 18.50 -7.26 -3.60
C ASN A 287 18.52 -6.37 -4.86
N LYS A 288 19.43 -5.41 -4.91
CA LYS A 288 19.57 -4.47 -6.05
C LYS A 288 19.85 -5.14 -7.40
N ASP A 289 20.20 -6.44 -7.41
CA ASP A 289 20.48 -7.23 -8.62
C ASP A 289 19.30 -8.17 -8.96
N GLY A 290 18.17 -8.09 -8.20
CA GLY A 290 16.96 -8.87 -8.42
C GLY A 290 16.97 -10.26 -7.78
N ALA A 291 18.01 -10.63 -7.03
CA ALA A 291 18.07 -11.92 -6.35
C ALA A 291 17.26 -11.89 -5.03
N PRO A 292 16.45 -12.93 -4.72
CA PRO A 292 15.74 -13.01 -3.46
C PRO A 292 16.70 -13.27 -2.30
N ILE A 293 16.68 -12.40 -1.28
CA ILE A 293 17.56 -12.48 -0.11
C ILE A 293 16.83 -12.78 1.19
N GLY A 294 15.54 -12.43 1.29
CA GLY A 294 14.75 -12.65 2.49
C GLY A 294 13.27 -12.84 2.17
N HIS A 295 12.55 -13.44 3.13
CA HIS A 295 11.10 -13.55 3.09
C HIS A 295 10.52 -13.37 4.48
N ILE A 296 9.55 -12.49 4.62
CA ILE A 296 8.77 -12.28 5.84
C ILE A 296 7.42 -12.94 5.62
N ARG A 297 7.22 -14.14 6.21
CA ARG A 297 5.96 -14.86 6.09
C ARG A 297 4.87 -14.18 6.90
N LEU A 298 3.70 -14.05 6.29
CA LEU A 298 2.46 -13.62 6.94
C LEU A 298 1.41 -14.72 6.80
N PRO A 299 0.42 -14.78 7.70
CA PRO A 299 -0.66 -15.78 7.61
C PRO A 299 -1.65 -15.50 6.46
N GLU A 300 -1.42 -14.45 5.68
CA GLU A 300 -2.25 -14.01 4.57
C GLU A 300 -1.43 -13.19 3.57
N ARG A 301 -1.89 -13.14 2.32
CA ARG A 301 -1.22 -12.41 1.25
C ARG A 301 -1.01 -10.94 1.60
N CYS A 302 0.22 -10.47 1.45
CA CYS A 302 0.56 -9.06 1.51
C CYS A 302 0.42 -8.43 0.11
N ALA A 303 -0.41 -7.40 -0.01
CA ALA A 303 -0.65 -6.74 -1.27
C ALA A 303 0.36 -5.61 -1.56
N ASN A 304 0.79 -4.89 -0.54
CA ASN A 304 1.70 -3.75 -0.69
C ASN A 304 2.48 -3.50 0.61
N VAL A 305 3.47 -2.65 0.56
CA VAL A 305 4.26 -2.26 1.74
C VAL A 305 4.60 -0.77 1.73
N THR A 306 4.88 -0.21 2.90
CA THR A 306 5.53 1.10 3.02
C THR A 306 6.43 1.15 4.24
N PHE A 307 7.49 1.95 4.16
CA PHE A 307 8.33 2.25 5.30
C PHE A 307 7.81 3.47 6.05
N GLY A 308 7.78 3.40 7.36
CA GLY A 308 7.36 4.49 8.22
C GLY A 308 8.03 4.46 9.58
N GLY A 309 7.38 5.11 10.57
CA GLY A 309 7.98 5.37 11.88
C GLY A 309 8.98 6.54 11.83
N ARG A 310 9.50 6.90 13.01
CA ARG A 310 10.40 8.05 13.16
C ARG A 310 11.63 8.00 12.26
N PHE A 311 12.18 6.82 12.05
CA PHE A 311 13.43 6.61 11.31
C PHE A 311 13.19 5.93 9.95
N ARG A 312 11.92 5.76 9.51
CA ARG A 312 11.55 5.03 8.29
C ARG A 312 12.11 3.61 8.23
N ASN A 313 12.26 2.97 9.39
CA ASN A 313 12.74 1.62 9.58
C ASN A 313 11.67 0.67 10.12
N ARG A 314 10.40 1.09 10.13
CA ARG A 314 9.26 0.25 10.41
C ARG A 314 8.54 -0.05 9.10
N LEU A 315 8.61 -1.30 8.67
CA LEU A 315 7.90 -1.77 7.50
C LEU A 315 6.43 -2.01 7.88
N PHE A 316 5.50 -1.38 7.21
CA PHE A 316 4.06 -1.64 7.31
C PHE A 316 3.64 -2.50 6.14
N MET A 317 2.84 -3.52 6.41
CA MET A 317 2.45 -4.59 5.51
C MET A 317 0.94 -4.77 5.55
N PRO A 318 0.15 -3.99 4.79
CA PRO A 318 -1.26 -4.31 4.59
C PRO A 318 -1.34 -5.65 3.85
N ALA A 319 -2.05 -6.56 4.47
CA ALA A 319 -2.27 -7.88 3.94
C ALA A 319 -3.77 -8.14 3.95
N SER A 320 -4.28 -8.98 3.09
CA SER A 320 -5.70 -9.21 2.82
C SER A 320 -6.69 -8.60 3.82
N ARG A 321 -6.71 -9.11 5.06
CA ARG A 321 -7.68 -8.71 6.09
C ARG A 321 -7.07 -7.96 7.28
N SER A 322 -5.77 -7.75 7.28
CA SER A 322 -5.04 -7.22 8.44
C SER A 322 -3.95 -6.23 8.04
N LEU A 323 -3.52 -5.45 9.00
CA LEU A 323 -2.33 -4.61 8.93
C LEU A 323 -1.25 -5.18 9.84
N TYR A 324 -0.09 -5.47 9.28
CA TYR A 324 1.10 -5.92 10.03
C TYR A 324 2.20 -4.87 10.00
N SER A 325 3.15 -5.00 10.92
CA SER A 325 4.39 -4.23 10.87
C SER A 325 5.58 -5.03 11.40
N LEU A 326 6.77 -4.63 10.97
CA LEU A 326 8.05 -5.17 11.42
C LEU A 326 9.10 -4.05 11.47
N TYR A 327 9.86 -3.96 12.55
CA TYR A 327 11.05 -3.13 12.58
C TYR A 327 12.21 -3.84 11.88
N VAL A 328 12.89 -3.13 10.99
CA VAL A 328 14.01 -3.64 10.19
C VAL A 328 15.25 -2.78 10.37
N ASN A 329 16.43 -3.32 10.06
CA ASN A 329 17.70 -2.61 10.18
C ASN A 329 18.13 -1.91 8.87
N THR A 330 17.16 -1.29 8.22
CA THR A 330 17.34 -0.40 7.06
C THR A 330 16.27 0.67 7.08
N GLN A 331 16.33 1.61 6.15
CA GLN A 331 15.35 2.68 6.00
C GLN A 331 14.76 2.63 4.60
N GLY A 332 13.47 2.91 4.48
CA GLY A 332 12.88 3.18 3.17
C GLY A 332 13.44 4.47 2.57
N VAL A 333 13.43 4.59 1.25
CA VAL A 333 13.75 5.83 0.54
C VAL A 333 12.80 6.93 1.02
N ALA A 334 13.32 8.18 1.14
CA ALA A 334 12.60 9.28 1.81
C ALA A 334 11.24 9.61 1.18
N TYR A 335 11.06 9.26 -0.07
CA TYR A 335 9.93 9.67 -0.89
C TYR A 335 9.42 8.55 -1.80
N GLY A 336 9.69 7.31 -1.39
CA GLY A 336 9.16 6.12 -2.08
C GLY A 336 7.81 5.70 -1.52
#